data_33a90b2e49cd0938bddb0e621b5bdc23
#
_entry.id   33a90b2e49cd0938bddb0e621b5bdc23
#
_cell.length_a   1.000
_cell.length_b   1.000
_cell.length_c   1.000
_cell.angle_alpha   90.00
_cell.angle_beta   90.00
_cell.angle_gamma   90.00
#
_symmetry.space_group_name_H-M   'P 1'
#
loop_
_entity.id
_entity.type
_entity.pdbx_description
1 polymer ?
#
loop_
_entity_poly.entity_id
_entity_poly.type
_entity_poly.pdbx_seq_one_letter_code
_entity_poly.pdbx_strand_id
1 'polypeptide(L)'
;ELKNELGSKTPAITLQTLMIKDREEDIYEIIEWGALNGIDRINVARFEKHNTLTDIERPNIQEEKVIFKKFKQLRKKYNIRIDCLQDMMYTGLNGILYKNFKRFLGMDKHCIRLHDFVFINVEGHVNPCCALVDYKMGNLCDEDLSQIWKNKKYNNFRTNYSKVPWCSGCDFARLKQIESN
;
A
#
# COMPACT_ATOMS: atom_id res chain seq x y z
N GLU A 1 -2.18 19.47 -21.69
CA GLU A 1 -2.03 20.41 -22.84
C GLU A 1 -0.73 21.20 -22.70
N LEU A 2 -0.62 22.15 -21.77
CA LEU A 2 0.54 23.05 -21.62
C LEU A 2 1.89 22.33 -21.58
N LYS A 3 2.00 21.20 -20.85
CA LYS A 3 3.22 20.39 -20.79
C LYS A 3 3.64 19.87 -22.16
N ASN A 4 2.68 19.42 -22.96
CA ASN A 4 2.93 18.91 -24.30
C ASN A 4 3.27 20.05 -25.28
N GLU A 5 2.59 21.17 -25.18
CA GLU A 5 2.86 22.38 -25.99
C GLU A 5 4.28 22.92 -25.74
N LEU A 6 4.74 22.87 -24.50
CA LEU A 6 6.08 23.32 -24.11
C LEU A 6 7.16 22.25 -24.33
N GLY A 7 6.81 21.05 -24.78
CA GLY A 7 7.75 19.92 -24.89
C GLY A 7 8.41 19.55 -23.56
N SER A 8 7.80 19.92 -22.43
CA SER A 8 8.39 19.72 -21.10
C SER A 8 8.19 18.30 -20.59
N LYS A 9 9.22 17.73 -19.98
CA LYS A 9 9.13 16.45 -19.26
C LYS A 9 8.73 16.62 -17.79
N THR A 10 8.60 17.86 -17.32
CA THR A 10 8.25 18.18 -15.92
C THR A 10 7.07 19.14 -15.86
N PRO A 11 6.24 19.07 -14.80
CA PRO A 11 6.25 18.04 -13.77
C PRO A 11 5.81 16.67 -14.31
N ALA A 12 6.26 15.58 -13.66
CA ALA A 12 5.68 14.26 -13.92
C ALA A 12 4.28 14.19 -13.30
N ILE A 13 3.30 13.75 -14.09
CA ILE A 13 1.89 13.68 -13.70
C ILE A 13 1.54 12.24 -13.38
N THR A 14 1.04 12.00 -12.17
CA THR A 14 0.59 10.69 -11.71
C THR A 14 -0.89 10.73 -11.40
N LEU A 15 -1.68 9.85 -12.00
CA LEU A 15 -3.03 9.56 -11.55
C LEU A 15 -3.00 8.48 -10.49
N GLN A 16 -3.83 8.62 -9.46
CA GLN A 16 -4.02 7.60 -8.45
C GLN A 16 -5.46 7.11 -8.48
N THR A 17 -5.64 5.79 -8.48
CA THR A 17 -6.94 5.13 -8.40
C THR A 17 -6.91 4.00 -7.39
N LEU A 18 -8.10 3.53 -6.98
CA LEU A 18 -8.27 2.44 -6.03
C LEU A 18 -8.75 1.19 -6.74
N MET A 19 -8.23 0.05 -6.32
CA MET A 19 -8.70 -1.26 -6.75
C MET A 19 -9.88 -1.68 -5.86
N ILE A 20 -11.07 -1.60 -6.44
CA ILE A 20 -12.36 -1.90 -5.82
C ILE A 20 -12.97 -3.10 -6.56
N LYS A 21 -13.57 -4.01 -5.82
CA LYS A 21 -14.25 -5.19 -6.37
C LYS A 21 -15.41 -4.76 -7.27
N ASP A 22 -15.61 -5.49 -8.37
CA ASP A 22 -16.64 -5.26 -9.38
C ASP A 22 -16.56 -3.87 -10.07
N ARG A 23 -15.37 -3.20 -9.99
CA ARG A 23 -15.08 -1.92 -10.64
C ARG A 23 -13.75 -1.96 -11.43
N GLU A 24 -13.36 -3.14 -11.88
CA GLU A 24 -12.10 -3.36 -12.58
C GLU A 24 -12.07 -2.64 -13.93
N GLU A 25 -13.20 -2.58 -14.63
CA GLU A 25 -13.29 -1.90 -15.94
C GLU A 25 -13.05 -0.39 -15.78
N ASP A 26 -13.53 0.24 -14.71
CA ASP A 26 -13.26 1.66 -14.44
C ASP A 26 -11.76 1.93 -14.36
N ILE A 27 -11.00 1.01 -13.75
CA ILE A 27 -9.53 1.13 -13.63
C ILE A 27 -8.89 1.03 -15.02
N TYR A 28 -9.37 0.13 -15.86
CA TYR A 28 -8.82 -0.05 -17.22
C TYR A 28 -9.10 1.17 -18.08
N GLU A 29 -10.30 1.74 -17.98
CA GLU A 29 -10.67 2.99 -18.65
C GLU A 29 -9.82 4.18 -18.18
N ILE A 30 -9.58 4.32 -16.88
CA ILE A 30 -8.68 5.33 -16.30
C ILE A 30 -7.26 5.18 -16.85
N ILE A 31 -6.76 3.95 -16.96
CA ILE A 31 -5.42 3.67 -17.47
C ILE A 31 -5.34 4.06 -18.97
N GLU A 32 -6.34 3.67 -19.75
CA GLU A 32 -6.41 3.99 -21.16
C GLU A 32 -6.51 5.51 -21.38
N TRP A 33 -7.44 6.16 -20.69
CA TRP A 33 -7.60 7.60 -20.73
C TRP A 33 -6.29 8.32 -20.36
N GLY A 34 -5.66 7.91 -19.28
CA GLY A 34 -4.40 8.52 -18.82
C GLY A 34 -3.29 8.38 -19.86
N ALA A 35 -3.16 7.20 -20.48
CA ALA A 35 -2.18 6.94 -21.52
C ALA A 35 -2.40 7.84 -22.75
N LEU A 36 -3.65 8.01 -23.17
CA LEU A 36 -4.01 8.83 -24.32
C LEU A 36 -3.89 10.35 -24.04
N ASN A 37 -3.93 10.75 -22.79
CA ASN A 37 -3.86 12.16 -22.36
C ASN A 37 -2.51 12.59 -21.80
N GLY A 38 -1.45 11.81 -21.99
CA GLY A 38 -0.09 12.19 -21.64
C GLY A 38 0.20 12.16 -20.14
N ILE A 39 -0.49 11.29 -19.40
CA ILE A 39 -0.16 10.98 -18.00
C ILE A 39 1.11 10.11 -17.96
N ASP A 40 2.06 10.46 -17.10
CA ASP A 40 3.34 9.76 -17.03
C ASP A 40 3.25 8.44 -16.25
N ARG A 41 2.30 8.36 -15.28
CA ARG A 41 2.18 7.21 -14.41
C ARG A 41 0.75 7.04 -13.87
N ILE A 42 0.32 5.79 -13.74
CA ILE A 42 -0.90 5.42 -13.01
C ILE A 42 -0.47 4.65 -11.76
N ASN A 43 -0.90 5.10 -10.58
CA ASN A 43 -0.71 4.39 -9.33
C ASN A 43 -2.05 3.75 -8.91
N VAL A 44 -2.08 2.42 -8.87
CA VAL A 44 -3.26 1.67 -8.45
C VAL A 44 -3.03 1.15 -7.03
N ALA A 45 -3.75 1.70 -6.08
CA ALA A 45 -3.69 1.26 -4.69
C ALA A 45 -4.84 0.27 -4.40
N ARG A 46 -4.56 -0.72 -3.54
CA ARG A 46 -5.59 -1.60 -3.03
C ARG A 46 -6.51 -0.82 -2.09
N PHE A 47 -7.82 -1.02 -2.21
CA PHE A 47 -8.76 -0.46 -1.25
C PHE A 47 -8.57 -1.11 0.12
N GLU A 48 -8.39 -0.29 1.15
CA GLU A 48 -8.29 -0.72 2.54
C GLU A 48 -9.52 -0.26 3.32
N LYS A 49 -10.31 -1.20 3.80
CA LYS A 49 -11.54 -0.92 4.55
C LYS A 49 -11.19 -0.56 5.99
N HIS A 50 -11.20 0.73 6.31
CA HIS A 50 -10.84 1.24 7.64
C HIS A 50 -11.97 1.16 8.68
N ASN A 51 -13.21 1.04 8.25
CA ASN A 51 -14.36 0.89 9.13
C ASN A 51 -15.49 0.11 8.43
N THR A 52 -16.52 -0.22 9.19
CA THR A 52 -17.68 -1.00 8.73
C THR A 52 -18.74 -0.17 8.02
N LEU A 53 -18.50 1.11 7.75
CA LEU A 53 -19.52 2.03 7.24
C LEU A 53 -19.69 1.98 5.71
N THR A 54 -18.98 1.12 5.01
CA THR A 54 -19.13 1.00 3.56
C THR A 54 -19.29 -0.45 3.14
N ASP A 55 -20.15 -0.68 2.14
CA ASP A 55 -20.30 -1.99 1.48
C ASP A 55 -19.24 -2.20 0.39
N ILE A 56 -18.32 -1.26 0.24
CA ILE A 56 -17.22 -1.36 -0.71
C ILE A 56 -16.27 -2.46 -0.26
N GLU A 57 -15.92 -3.34 -1.18
CA GLU A 57 -14.99 -4.43 -0.98
C GLU A 57 -13.80 -4.33 -1.93
N ARG A 58 -12.72 -5.01 -1.58
CA ARG A 58 -11.59 -5.20 -2.47
C ARG A 58 -11.70 -6.54 -3.21
N PRO A 59 -11.15 -6.66 -4.41
CA PRO A 59 -11.04 -7.94 -5.09
C PRO A 59 -10.29 -8.96 -4.22
N ASN A 60 -10.67 -10.22 -4.31
CA ASN A 60 -9.91 -11.30 -3.72
C ASN A 60 -8.63 -11.59 -4.54
N ILE A 61 -7.75 -12.44 -4.00
CA ILE A 61 -6.44 -12.71 -4.62
C ILE A 61 -6.56 -13.29 -6.05
N GLN A 62 -7.57 -14.08 -6.34
CA GLN A 62 -7.73 -14.66 -7.67
C GLN A 62 -8.21 -13.60 -8.67
N GLU A 63 -9.15 -12.75 -8.26
CA GLU A 63 -9.60 -11.59 -9.02
C GLU A 63 -8.44 -10.64 -9.28
N GLU A 64 -7.62 -10.33 -8.27
CA GLU A 64 -6.42 -9.49 -8.42
C GLU A 64 -5.41 -10.05 -9.45
N LYS A 65 -5.19 -11.36 -9.49
CA LYS A 65 -4.32 -11.97 -10.50
C LYS A 65 -4.82 -11.72 -11.93
N VAL A 66 -6.13 -11.72 -12.13
CA VAL A 66 -6.73 -11.39 -13.43
C VAL A 66 -6.49 -9.91 -13.77
N ILE A 67 -6.71 -9.02 -12.80
CA ILE A 67 -6.45 -7.58 -12.94
C ILE A 67 -4.97 -7.33 -13.29
N PHE A 68 -4.03 -7.97 -12.60
CA PHE A 68 -2.59 -7.81 -12.85
C PHE A 68 -2.18 -8.32 -14.24
N LYS A 69 -2.80 -9.40 -14.71
CA LYS A 69 -2.61 -9.87 -16.09
C LYS A 69 -3.06 -8.81 -17.10
N LYS A 70 -4.18 -8.13 -16.84
CA LYS A 70 -4.67 -7.03 -17.67
C LYS A 70 -3.74 -5.83 -17.60
N PHE A 71 -3.22 -5.46 -16.43
CA PHE A 71 -2.22 -4.38 -16.29
C PHE A 71 -0.98 -4.65 -17.16
N LYS A 72 -0.50 -5.90 -17.20
CA LYS A 72 0.62 -6.27 -18.08
C LYS A 72 0.32 -6.01 -19.55
N GLN A 73 -0.89 -6.32 -20.00
CA GLN A 73 -1.34 -6.06 -21.37
C GLN A 73 -1.41 -4.54 -21.66
N LEU A 74 -2.02 -3.77 -20.73
CA LEU A 74 -2.16 -2.33 -20.86
C LEU A 74 -0.82 -1.60 -20.86
N ARG A 75 0.12 -2.00 -19.98
CA ARG A 75 1.51 -1.49 -20.01
C ARG A 75 2.15 -1.66 -21.39
N LYS A 76 1.97 -2.83 -22.00
CA LYS A 76 2.52 -3.12 -23.33
C LYS A 76 1.78 -2.35 -24.43
N LYS A 77 0.43 -2.29 -24.36
CA LYS A 77 -0.40 -1.63 -25.40
C LYS A 77 -0.13 -0.13 -25.46
N TYR A 78 -0.03 0.52 -24.31
CA TYR A 78 0.04 1.98 -24.21
C TYR A 78 1.41 2.53 -23.85
N ASN A 79 2.39 1.68 -23.59
CA ASN A 79 3.71 2.06 -23.10
C ASN A 79 3.65 2.99 -21.87
N ILE A 80 2.66 2.77 -20.99
CA ILE A 80 2.42 3.56 -19.77
C ILE A 80 2.94 2.83 -18.54
N ARG A 81 3.46 3.59 -17.58
CA ARG A 81 3.84 3.06 -16.28
C ARG A 81 2.62 2.89 -15.38
N ILE A 82 2.34 1.65 -14.96
CA ILE A 82 1.31 1.31 -13.98
C ILE A 82 2.02 0.73 -12.77
N ASP A 83 1.95 1.43 -11.65
CA ASP A 83 2.51 0.99 -10.38
C ASP A 83 1.37 0.42 -9.52
N CYS A 84 1.51 -0.81 -9.08
CA CYS A 84 0.64 -1.46 -8.12
C CYS A 84 1.53 -2.32 -7.22
N LEU A 85 1.53 -2.04 -5.92
CA LEU A 85 2.41 -2.72 -4.97
C LEU A 85 2.19 -4.24 -4.99
N GLN A 86 0.93 -4.67 -5.00
CA GLN A 86 0.56 -6.07 -4.95
C GLN A 86 0.95 -6.80 -6.24
N ASP A 87 0.77 -6.18 -7.41
CA ASP A 87 1.22 -6.74 -8.69
C ASP A 87 2.74 -6.98 -8.69
N MET A 88 3.51 -6.00 -8.22
CA MET A 88 4.96 -6.14 -8.10
C MET A 88 5.37 -7.29 -7.18
N MET A 89 4.60 -7.52 -6.09
CA MET A 89 4.88 -8.57 -5.13
C MET A 89 4.49 -9.97 -5.64
N TYR A 90 3.45 -10.07 -6.47
CA TYR A 90 2.90 -11.38 -6.88
C TYR A 90 3.38 -11.86 -8.25
N THR A 91 3.67 -10.96 -9.17
CA THR A 91 3.92 -11.33 -10.58
C THR A 91 5.35 -11.14 -11.03
N GLY A 92 6.16 -10.37 -10.30
CA GLY A 92 7.55 -10.08 -10.65
C GLY A 92 8.52 -11.17 -10.13
N LEU A 93 9.48 -11.61 -10.96
CA LEU A 93 10.59 -12.48 -10.53
C LEU A 93 11.27 -11.92 -9.27
N ASN A 94 11.51 -10.61 -9.24
CA ASN A 94 12.08 -9.92 -8.09
C ASN A 94 11.18 -9.98 -6.86
N GLY A 95 9.86 -9.94 -7.03
CA GLY A 95 8.89 -10.09 -5.93
C GLY A 95 8.93 -11.51 -5.35
N ILE A 96 8.97 -12.52 -6.20
CA ILE A 96 9.06 -13.93 -5.78
C ILE A 96 10.39 -14.19 -5.05
N LEU A 97 11.51 -13.72 -5.61
CA LEU A 97 12.84 -13.85 -4.97
C LEU A 97 12.88 -13.09 -3.64
N TYR A 98 12.34 -11.88 -3.57
CA TYR A 98 12.30 -11.08 -2.36
C TYR A 98 11.41 -11.72 -1.28
N LYS A 99 10.25 -12.29 -1.66
CA LYS A 99 9.37 -13.06 -0.78
C LYS A 99 10.10 -14.26 -0.19
N ASN A 100 10.77 -15.07 -1.03
CA ASN A 100 11.51 -16.23 -0.60
C ASN A 100 12.70 -15.86 0.28
N PHE A 101 13.41 -14.78 -0.02
CA PHE A 101 14.51 -14.25 0.78
C PHE A 101 14.03 -13.77 2.15
N LYS A 102 12.93 -13.01 2.21
CA LYS A 102 12.33 -12.59 3.49
C LYS A 102 11.87 -13.78 4.34
N ARG A 103 11.28 -14.79 3.69
CA ARG A 103 10.86 -16.02 4.38
C ARG A 103 12.05 -16.78 4.96
N PHE A 104 13.13 -16.89 4.20
CA PHE A 104 14.38 -17.52 4.64
C PHE A 104 14.98 -16.79 5.87
N LEU A 105 14.93 -15.46 5.89
CA LEU A 105 15.41 -14.65 7.00
C LEU A 105 14.43 -14.55 8.17
N GLY A 106 13.24 -15.17 8.10
CA GLY A 106 12.19 -15.05 9.11
C GLY A 106 11.56 -13.64 9.24
N MET A 107 11.86 -12.76 8.28
CA MET A 107 11.36 -11.38 8.26
C MET A 107 9.89 -11.26 7.79
N ASP A 108 9.31 -12.35 7.32
CA ASP A 108 7.91 -12.46 6.90
C ASP A 108 6.92 -12.40 8.08
N LYS A 109 7.44 -12.48 9.31
CA LYS A 109 6.64 -12.48 10.56
C LYS A 109 6.49 -11.10 11.18
N HIS A 110 7.18 -10.09 10.67
CA HIS A 110 7.27 -8.78 11.31
C HIS A 110 6.77 -7.66 10.39
N CYS A 111 5.95 -6.77 10.95
CA CYS A 111 5.60 -5.52 10.29
C CYS A 111 6.82 -4.59 10.34
N ILE A 112 7.48 -4.40 9.20
CA ILE A 112 8.69 -3.56 9.10
C ILE A 112 8.40 -2.11 9.53
N ARG A 113 7.21 -1.59 9.23
CA ARG A 113 6.81 -0.21 9.57
C ARG A 113 6.83 0.09 11.06
N LEU A 114 6.72 -0.90 11.92
CA LEU A 114 6.81 -0.71 13.38
C LEU A 114 8.23 -0.39 13.87
N HIS A 115 9.23 -0.54 13.00
CA HIS A 115 10.63 -0.38 13.34
C HIS A 115 11.32 0.76 12.57
N ASP A 116 10.71 1.26 11.48
CA ASP A 116 11.30 2.28 10.62
C ASP A 116 10.38 3.49 10.36
N PHE A 117 9.14 3.45 10.89
CA PHE A 117 8.13 4.45 10.59
C PHE A 117 7.33 4.85 11.83
N VAL A 118 6.97 6.13 11.91
CA VAL A 118 5.98 6.67 12.86
C VAL A 118 4.96 7.53 12.09
N PHE A 119 3.75 7.56 12.59
CA PHE A 119 2.76 8.51 12.15
C PHE A 119 2.49 9.52 13.26
N ILE A 120 2.50 10.81 12.94
CA ILE A 120 2.25 11.89 13.88
C ILE A 120 1.03 12.64 13.35
N ASN A 121 0.00 12.78 14.18
CA ASN A 121 -1.19 13.54 13.82
C ASN A 121 -1.04 15.02 14.14
N VAL A 122 -2.02 15.83 13.75
CA VAL A 122 -2.00 17.30 13.94
C VAL A 122 -2.00 17.72 15.42
N GLU A 123 -2.40 16.85 16.32
CA GLU A 123 -2.39 17.07 17.77
C GLU A 123 -1.07 16.65 18.43
N GLY A 124 -0.06 16.24 17.64
CA GLY A 124 1.23 15.78 18.13
C GLY A 124 1.24 14.33 18.64
N HIS A 125 0.13 13.58 18.56
CA HIS A 125 0.11 12.19 18.97
C HIS A 125 0.94 11.33 18.02
N VAL A 126 1.80 10.51 18.59
CA VAL A 126 2.60 9.50 17.89
C VAL A 126 1.84 8.19 17.84
N ASN A 127 1.59 7.70 16.63
CA ASN A 127 0.88 6.46 16.37
C ASN A 127 1.82 5.47 15.64
N PRO A 128 1.67 4.15 15.83
CA PRO A 128 2.54 3.16 15.21
C PRO A 128 2.34 3.06 13.69
N CYS A 129 1.20 3.51 13.18
CA CYS A 129 0.83 3.45 11.78
C CYS A 129 -0.30 4.45 11.48
N CYS A 130 -0.40 4.93 10.26
CA CYS A 130 -1.48 5.83 9.81
C CYS A 130 -2.88 5.19 9.89
N ALA A 131 -2.97 3.86 9.89
CA ALA A 131 -4.22 3.13 10.04
C ALA A 131 -4.66 2.91 11.50
N LEU A 132 -3.81 3.25 12.46
CA LEU A 132 -4.00 2.98 13.89
C LEU A 132 -4.06 4.29 14.69
N VAL A 133 -4.92 5.20 14.24
CA VAL A 133 -5.05 6.55 14.81
C VAL A 133 -5.46 6.58 16.28
N ASP A 134 -6.14 5.53 16.75
CA ASP A 134 -6.57 5.40 18.15
C ASP A 134 -5.46 4.85 19.06
N TYR A 135 -4.37 4.33 18.49
CA TYR A 135 -3.25 3.76 19.23
C TYR A 135 -2.18 4.82 19.50
N LYS A 136 -2.46 5.73 20.44
CA LYS A 136 -1.55 6.81 20.81
C LYS A 136 -0.41 6.27 21.67
N MET A 137 0.81 6.33 21.18
CA MET A 137 2.02 5.84 21.89
C MET A 137 2.62 6.89 22.83
N GLY A 138 2.43 8.16 22.55
CA GLY A 138 2.83 9.34 23.30
C GLY A 138 2.44 10.59 22.54
N ASN A 139 2.84 11.78 23.05
CA ASN A 139 2.61 13.06 22.40
C ASN A 139 3.89 13.87 22.37
N LEU A 140 4.24 14.43 21.22
CA LEU A 140 5.44 15.25 21.03
C LEU A 140 5.37 16.62 21.74
N CYS A 141 4.17 17.03 22.18
CA CYS A 141 4.05 18.21 23.04
C CYS A 141 4.54 17.94 24.47
N ASP A 142 4.61 16.66 24.89
CA ASP A 142 4.92 16.28 26.26
C ASP A 142 6.27 15.54 26.39
N GLU A 143 6.69 14.83 25.34
CA GLU A 143 7.84 13.94 25.36
C GLU A 143 8.62 13.98 24.03
N ASP A 144 9.94 13.76 24.07
CA ASP A 144 10.74 13.59 22.87
C ASP A 144 10.40 12.31 22.11
N LEU A 145 10.49 12.36 20.78
CA LEU A 145 10.23 11.18 19.92
C LEU A 145 11.08 9.97 20.34
N SER A 146 12.33 10.18 20.74
CA SER A 146 13.23 9.11 21.17
C SER A 146 12.75 8.42 22.46
N GLN A 147 12.10 9.15 23.36
CA GLN A 147 11.49 8.62 24.58
C GLN A 147 10.23 7.84 24.24
N ILE A 148 9.35 8.41 23.42
CA ILE A 148 8.13 7.73 22.94
C ILE A 148 8.49 6.44 22.22
N TRP A 149 9.47 6.47 21.31
CA TRP A 149 9.91 5.31 20.53
C TRP A 149 10.38 4.14 21.37
N LYS A 150 11.00 4.42 22.51
CA LYS A 150 11.57 3.43 23.43
C LYS A 150 10.67 3.11 24.64
N ASN A 151 9.54 3.78 24.79
CA ASN A 151 8.69 3.61 25.95
C ASN A 151 8.07 2.20 26.01
N LYS A 152 7.62 1.82 27.21
CA LYS A 152 7.02 0.50 27.46
C LYS A 152 5.76 0.25 26.61
N LYS A 153 4.96 1.28 26.37
CA LYS A 153 3.73 1.18 25.60
C LYS A 153 4.00 0.81 24.13
N TYR A 154 4.97 1.51 23.52
CA TYR A 154 5.36 1.23 22.12
C TYR A 154 6.03 -0.13 21.98
N ASN A 155 6.91 -0.50 22.91
CA ASN A 155 7.57 -1.80 22.90
C ASN A 155 6.56 -2.95 23.09
N ASN A 156 5.60 -2.80 24.00
CA ASN A 156 4.51 -3.76 24.16
C ASN A 156 3.65 -3.88 22.89
N PHE A 157 3.38 -2.75 22.23
CA PHE A 157 2.67 -2.77 20.96
C PHE A 157 3.45 -3.56 19.89
N ARG A 158 4.75 -3.28 19.71
CA ARG A 158 5.61 -4.01 18.75
C ARG A 158 5.61 -5.53 18.97
N THR A 159 5.51 -5.96 20.19
CA THR A 159 5.49 -7.40 20.55
C THR A 159 4.12 -8.03 20.30
N ASN A 160 3.04 -7.26 20.46
CA ASN A 160 1.67 -7.79 20.46
C ASN A 160 0.79 -7.32 19.29
N TYR A 161 1.33 -6.57 18.33
CA TYR A 161 0.54 -5.97 17.24
C TYR A 161 -0.25 -7.01 16.42
N SER A 162 0.24 -8.24 16.31
CA SER A 162 -0.44 -9.32 15.59
C SER A 162 -1.81 -9.70 16.19
N LYS A 163 -2.05 -9.34 17.47
CA LYS A 163 -3.34 -9.51 18.14
C LYS A 163 -4.32 -8.37 17.83
N VAL A 164 -3.86 -7.29 17.23
CA VAL A 164 -4.71 -6.16 16.83
C VAL A 164 -5.47 -6.57 15.57
N PRO A 165 -6.82 -6.53 15.57
CA PRO A 165 -7.64 -6.99 14.45
C PRO A 165 -7.23 -6.35 13.11
N TRP A 166 -6.95 -5.04 13.13
CA TRP A 166 -6.46 -4.33 11.96
C TRP A 166 -5.15 -4.89 11.41
N CYS A 167 -4.16 -5.12 12.29
CA CYS A 167 -2.85 -5.64 11.88
C CYS A 167 -2.95 -7.09 11.38
N SER A 168 -3.88 -7.86 11.91
CA SER A 168 -4.12 -9.24 11.46
C SER A 168 -4.59 -9.30 10.00
N GLY A 169 -5.19 -8.23 9.46
CA GLY A 169 -5.67 -8.07 8.09
C GLY A 169 -4.76 -7.26 7.16
N CYS A 170 -3.73 -6.66 7.69
CA CYS A 170 -2.92 -5.67 6.98
C CYS A 170 -1.95 -6.29 5.97
N ASP A 171 -1.93 -5.79 4.75
CA ASP A 171 -1.04 -6.25 3.69
C ASP A 171 0.45 -6.07 4.03
N PHE A 172 0.79 -5.04 4.79
CA PHE A 172 2.17 -4.82 5.24
C PHE A 172 2.62 -5.80 6.33
N ALA A 173 1.68 -6.34 7.11
CA ALA A 173 1.94 -7.34 8.14
C ALA A 173 1.80 -8.77 7.62
N ARG A 174 1.12 -8.96 6.49
CA ARG A 174 0.71 -10.27 5.95
C ARG A 174 1.44 -10.64 4.68
N LEU A 175 2.70 -11.00 4.77
CA LEU A 175 3.31 -11.82 3.71
C LEU A 175 2.91 -13.31 3.81
N LYS A 176 2.22 -13.72 4.88
CA LYS A 176 1.87 -15.13 5.17
C LYS A 176 0.48 -15.60 4.75
N GLN A 177 -0.53 -14.73 4.62
CA GLN A 177 -1.91 -15.19 4.38
C GLN A 177 -2.30 -15.38 2.90
N ILE A 178 -1.35 -15.24 2.02
CA ILE A 178 -1.57 -15.43 0.58
C ILE A 178 -1.55 -16.92 0.19
N GLU A 179 -1.12 -17.79 1.10
CA GLU A 179 -0.96 -19.22 0.84
C GLU A 179 -2.03 -20.13 1.48
N SER A 180 -2.97 -19.58 2.24
CA SER A 180 -3.89 -20.40 3.05
C SER A 180 -5.39 -20.30 2.70
N ASN A 181 -5.74 -19.86 1.49
CA ASN A 181 -7.11 -20.00 0.96
C ASN A 181 -7.10 -20.39 -0.50
#